data_2f74e58fa3da88355970b7d0fe311052
#
_entry.id   2f74e58fa3da88355970b7d0fe311052
#
_cell.length_a   1.000
_cell.length_b   1.000
_cell.length_c   1.000
_cell.angle_alpha   90.00
_cell.angle_beta   90.00
_cell.angle_gamma   90.00
#
_symmetry.space_group_name_H-M   'P 1'
#
loop_
_entity.id
_entity.type
_entity.pdbx_description
1 polymer ?
#
loop_
_entity_poly.entity_id
_entity_poly.type
_entity_poly.pdbx_seq_one_letter_code
_entity_poly.pdbx_strand_id
1 'polypeptide(L)'
;MATMAEKMAASLEELRKLQEKDRCVVLQGTAEIGRTHLTRLLDNGWLQEVMKGWYIAARPGTEGDTTVWYTSFWYFIAKYAAVRLGEQWCLTADQSLDLYSGKTTVPVQVIIKSPKGHNNTQKLMYDTSLLVFQSEIPDQVYKEPEYGLNLYPLAEALVYA
;
A
#
# COMPACT_ATOMS: atom_id res chain seq x y z
N MET A 1 -36.09 -0.47 -11.72
CA MET A 1 -34.82 0.30 -11.84
C MET A 1 -34.27 0.60 -10.44
N ALA A 2 -33.00 0.36 -10.20
CA ALA A 2 -32.41 0.58 -8.88
C ALA A 2 -32.31 2.08 -8.55
N THR A 3 -32.62 2.43 -7.31
CA THR A 3 -32.44 3.79 -6.81
C THR A 3 -30.97 4.08 -6.52
N MET A 4 -30.63 5.35 -6.32
CA MET A 4 -29.26 5.74 -5.92
C MET A 4 -28.86 5.08 -4.60
N ALA A 5 -29.79 4.99 -3.63
CA ALA A 5 -29.54 4.33 -2.37
C ALA A 5 -29.24 2.83 -2.55
N GLU A 6 -30.01 2.17 -3.40
CA GLU A 6 -29.80 0.75 -3.70
C GLU A 6 -28.46 0.51 -4.42
N LYS A 7 -28.12 1.39 -5.36
CA LYS A 7 -26.83 1.32 -6.06
C LYS A 7 -25.66 1.53 -5.10
N MET A 8 -25.78 2.51 -4.19
CA MET A 8 -24.73 2.75 -3.18
C MET A 8 -24.63 1.57 -2.23
N ALA A 9 -25.75 0.98 -1.80
CA ALA A 9 -25.75 -0.20 -0.95
C ALA A 9 -25.02 -1.37 -1.62
N ALA A 10 -25.24 -1.56 -2.93
CA ALA A 10 -24.54 -2.60 -3.69
C ALA A 10 -23.03 -2.36 -3.74
N SER A 11 -22.61 -1.12 -3.94
CA SER A 11 -21.18 -0.78 -3.97
C SER A 11 -20.52 -0.94 -2.60
N LEU A 12 -21.22 -0.53 -1.54
CA LEU A 12 -20.73 -0.70 -0.16
C LEU A 12 -20.62 -2.19 0.21
N GLU A 13 -21.55 -3.03 -0.29
CA GLU A 13 -21.47 -4.47 -0.07
C GLU A 13 -20.21 -5.07 -0.73
N GLU A 14 -19.86 -4.63 -1.93
CA GLU A 14 -18.62 -5.05 -2.58
C GLU A 14 -17.40 -4.62 -1.77
N LEU A 15 -17.40 -3.41 -1.24
CA LEU A 15 -16.32 -2.93 -0.38
C LEU A 15 -16.26 -3.75 0.92
N ARG A 16 -17.41 -4.05 1.52
CA ARG A 16 -17.49 -4.85 2.74
C ARG A 16 -16.86 -6.24 2.57
N LYS A 17 -17.11 -6.88 1.42
CA LYS A 17 -16.49 -8.18 1.13
C LYS A 17 -14.97 -8.10 1.11
N LEU A 18 -14.41 -7.03 0.59
CA LEU A 18 -12.97 -6.81 0.59
C LEU A 18 -12.45 -6.55 2.01
N GLN A 19 -13.20 -5.82 2.83
CA GLN A 19 -12.83 -5.54 4.22
C GLN A 19 -12.85 -6.79 5.11
N GLU A 20 -13.68 -7.77 4.79
CA GLU A 20 -13.67 -9.06 5.51
C GLU A 20 -12.42 -9.87 5.18
N LYS A 21 -11.88 -9.70 3.98
CA LYS A 21 -10.75 -10.47 3.50
C LYS A 21 -9.41 -9.89 3.97
N ASP A 22 -9.30 -8.57 3.99
CA ASP A 22 -8.05 -7.86 4.28
C ASP A 22 -8.22 -6.90 5.45
N ARG A 23 -7.21 -6.81 6.31
CA ARG A 23 -7.19 -5.85 7.42
C ARG A 23 -7.31 -4.42 6.93
N CYS A 24 -6.65 -4.13 5.82
CA CYS A 24 -6.65 -2.81 5.20
C CYS A 24 -6.90 -2.99 3.71
N VAL A 25 -7.92 -2.32 3.21
CA VAL A 25 -8.29 -2.43 1.79
C VAL A 25 -7.38 -1.54 0.96
N VAL A 26 -6.60 -2.17 0.10
CA VAL A 26 -5.78 -1.52 -0.92
C VAL A 26 -6.17 -2.13 -2.26
N LEU A 27 -6.59 -1.31 -3.19
CA LEU A 27 -7.11 -1.76 -4.48
C LEU A 27 -6.20 -1.33 -5.63
N GLN A 28 -5.94 -2.26 -6.53
CA GLN A 28 -5.29 -1.96 -7.81
C GLN A 28 -6.36 -1.85 -8.90
N GLY A 29 -6.67 -0.61 -9.29
CA GLY A 29 -7.60 -0.34 -10.37
C GLY A 29 -8.91 -1.10 -10.24
N THR A 30 -9.34 -1.73 -11.33
CA THR A 30 -10.57 -2.51 -11.39
C THR A 30 -10.34 -4.02 -11.25
N ALA A 31 -9.12 -4.43 -10.82
CA ALA A 31 -8.78 -5.84 -10.71
C ALA A 31 -9.60 -6.56 -9.63
N GLU A 32 -9.95 -5.86 -8.55
CA GLU A 32 -10.61 -6.46 -7.37
C GLU A 32 -12.04 -5.99 -7.19
N ILE A 33 -12.47 -4.94 -7.89
CA ILE A 33 -13.82 -4.39 -7.82
C ILE A 33 -14.21 -3.83 -9.18
N GLY A 34 -15.47 -3.96 -9.55
CA GLY A 34 -15.94 -3.48 -10.85
C GLY A 34 -15.83 -1.95 -10.97
N ARG A 35 -15.62 -1.48 -12.19
CA ARG A 35 -15.43 -0.04 -12.47
C ARG A 35 -16.59 0.81 -11.95
N THR A 36 -17.83 0.36 -12.14
CA THR A 36 -19.01 1.10 -11.68
C THR A 36 -19.00 1.29 -10.18
N HIS A 37 -18.66 0.24 -9.43
CA HIS A 37 -18.55 0.31 -7.97
C HIS A 37 -17.37 1.20 -7.56
N LEU A 38 -16.23 1.05 -8.22
CA LEU A 38 -15.04 1.85 -7.95
C LEU A 38 -15.35 3.35 -8.09
N THR A 39 -15.93 3.75 -9.22
CA THR A 39 -16.27 5.14 -9.49
C THR A 39 -17.25 5.68 -8.45
N ARG A 40 -18.29 4.90 -8.14
CA ARG A 40 -19.31 5.32 -7.16
C ARG A 40 -18.71 5.50 -5.77
N LEU A 41 -17.84 4.58 -5.35
CA LEU A 41 -17.19 4.65 -4.04
C LEU A 41 -16.22 5.84 -3.96
N LEU A 42 -15.46 6.10 -5.04
CA LEU A 42 -14.58 7.26 -5.12
C LEU A 42 -15.36 8.56 -5.05
N ASP A 43 -16.43 8.69 -5.85
CA ASP A 43 -17.21 9.92 -5.93
C ASP A 43 -17.90 10.25 -4.60
N ASN A 44 -18.14 9.26 -3.78
CA ASN A 44 -18.82 9.42 -2.49
C ASN A 44 -17.91 9.33 -1.27
N GLY A 45 -16.59 9.33 -1.46
CA GLY A 45 -15.62 9.43 -0.38
C GLY A 45 -15.30 8.14 0.37
N TRP A 46 -15.76 6.99 -0.12
CA TRP A 46 -15.48 5.68 0.48
C TRP A 46 -14.15 5.09 0.05
N LEU A 47 -13.56 5.63 -1.00
CA LEU A 47 -12.21 5.31 -1.45
C LEU A 47 -11.46 6.61 -1.71
N GLN A 48 -10.14 6.58 -1.54
CA GLN A 48 -9.24 7.67 -1.89
C GLN A 48 -8.16 7.15 -2.83
N GLU A 49 -7.80 7.95 -3.83
CA GLU A 49 -6.73 7.61 -4.74
C GLU A 49 -5.38 7.89 -4.10
N VAL A 50 -4.50 6.88 -4.07
CA VAL A 50 -3.14 7.01 -3.58
C VAL A 50 -2.24 7.51 -4.70
N MET A 51 -2.33 6.89 -5.84
CA MET A 51 -1.67 7.23 -7.09
C MET A 51 -2.52 6.63 -8.22
N LYS A 52 -2.23 7.01 -9.45
CA LYS A 52 -3.05 6.55 -10.59
C LYS A 52 -3.20 5.03 -10.59
N GLY A 53 -4.43 4.58 -10.50
CA GLY A 53 -4.78 3.17 -10.53
C GLY A 53 -4.73 2.46 -9.18
N TRP A 54 -4.43 3.17 -8.09
CA TRP A 54 -4.34 2.58 -6.75
C TRP A 54 -5.17 3.37 -5.75
N TYR A 55 -5.92 2.66 -4.92
CA TYR A 55 -6.91 3.25 -4.02
C TYR A 55 -6.86 2.59 -2.64
N ILE A 56 -7.23 3.36 -1.63
CA ILE A 56 -7.40 2.84 -0.25
C ILE A 56 -8.81 3.14 0.23
N ALA A 57 -9.31 2.32 1.15
CA ALA A 57 -10.61 2.56 1.77
C ALA A 57 -10.54 3.80 2.66
N ALA A 58 -11.61 4.58 2.65
CA ALA A 58 -11.74 5.80 3.43
C ALA A 58 -13.18 5.94 3.93
N ARG A 59 -13.49 7.04 4.57
CA ARG A 59 -14.87 7.38 4.99
C ARG A 59 -15.23 8.76 4.46
N PRO A 60 -16.50 8.95 4.05
CA PRO A 60 -16.96 10.28 3.64
C PRO A 60 -16.73 11.30 4.77
N GLY A 61 -16.37 12.52 4.38
CA GLY A 61 -16.13 13.60 5.33
C GLY A 61 -14.75 13.63 5.96
N THR A 62 -13.85 12.72 5.56
CA THR A 62 -12.48 12.67 6.09
C THR A 62 -11.44 13.22 5.11
N GLU A 63 -11.88 13.92 4.09
CA GLU A 63 -10.98 14.55 3.10
C GLU A 63 -10.02 15.51 3.82
N GLY A 64 -8.73 15.34 3.57
CA GLY A 64 -7.69 16.12 4.24
C GLY A 64 -7.21 15.52 5.57
N ASP A 65 -7.90 14.51 6.10
CA ASP A 65 -7.45 13.78 7.28
C ASP A 65 -6.38 12.75 6.87
N THR A 66 -5.19 12.90 7.39
CA THR A 66 -4.05 12.05 7.03
C THR A 66 -4.08 10.68 7.72
N THR A 67 -4.94 10.49 8.72
CA THR A 67 -4.96 9.27 9.52
C THR A 67 -5.14 8.01 8.67
N VAL A 68 -6.09 8.05 7.73
CA VAL A 68 -6.37 6.91 6.86
C VAL A 68 -5.12 6.52 6.07
N TRP A 69 -4.41 7.50 5.50
CA TRP A 69 -3.20 7.22 4.72
C TRP A 69 -2.10 6.63 5.60
N TYR A 70 -1.81 7.24 6.73
CA TYR A 70 -0.71 6.77 7.58
C TYR A 70 -0.98 5.39 8.18
N THR A 71 -2.23 5.05 8.48
CA THR A 71 -2.57 3.70 8.94
C THR A 71 -2.55 2.67 7.83
N SER A 72 -2.73 3.09 6.58
CA SER A 72 -2.74 2.21 5.40
C SER A 72 -1.38 2.09 4.71
N PHE A 73 -0.43 2.94 5.07
CA PHE A 73 0.81 3.15 4.32
C PHE A 73 1.59 1.85 4.08
N TRP A 74 1.92 1.13 5.15
CA TRP A 74 2.74 -0.07 5.01
C TRP A 74 2.01 -1.20 4.29
N TYR A 75 0.70 -1.31 4.48
CA TYR A 75 -0.13 -2.26 3.72
C TYR A 75 -0.10 -1.92 2.24
N PHE A 76 -0.18 -0.64 1.91
CA PHE A 76 -0.09 -0.20 0.51
C PHE A 76 1.28 -0.54 -0.09
N ILE A 77 2.36 -0.23 0.60
CA ILE A 77 3.72 -0.50 0.12
C ILE A 77 3.90 -1.99 -0.15
N ALA A 78 3.47 -2.84 0.78
CA ALA A 78 3.60 -4.30 0.63
C ALA A 78 2.84 -4.81 -0.60
N LYS A 79 1.60 -4.38 -0.78
CA LYS A 79 0.77 -4.84 -1.90
C LYS A 79 1.30 -4.31 -3.23
N TYR A 80 1.64 -3.03 -3.28
CA TYR A 80 2.18 -2.41 -4.50
C TYR A 80 3.45 -3.12 -4.94
N ALA A 81 4.38 -3.34 -4.02
CA ALA A 81 5.64 -4.00 -4.32
C ALA A 81 5.43 -5.45 -4.77
N ALA A 82 4.54 -6.19 -4.12
CA ALA A 82 4.24 -7.57 -4.49
C ALA A 82 3.66 -7.66 -5.90
N VAL A 83 2.76 -6.74 -6.26
CA VAL A 83 2.16 -6.71 -7.60
C VAL A 83 3.20 -6.33 -8.66
N ARG A 84 4.03 -5.34 -8.39
CA ARG A 84 4.99 -4.80 -9.36
C ARG A 84 6.27 -5.61 -9.47
N LEU A 85 6.75 -6.19 -8.38
CA LEU A 85 8.08 -6.78 -8.29
C LEU A 85 8.04 -8.25 -7.86
N GLY A 86 6.87 -8.79 -7.54
CA GLY A 86 6.73 -10.15 -7.06
C GLY A 86 7.44 -10.34 -5.74
N GLU A 87 8.37 -11.28 -5.68
CA GLU A 87 9.14 -11.59 -4.48
C GLU A 87 10.51 -10.90 -4.47
N GLN A 88 10.90 -10.25 -5.58
CA GLN A 88 12.25 -9.72 -5.77
C GLN A 88 12.36 -8.26 -5.35
N TRP A 89 12.14 -8.01 -4.06
CA TRP A 89 12.27 -6.69 -3.49
C TRP A 89 12.45 -6.77 -1.98
N CYS A 90 13.01 -5.72 -1.40
CA CYS A 90 13.00 -5.54 0.06
C CYS A 90 13.16 -4.06 0.39
N LEU A 91 12.82 -3.69 1.62
CA LEU A 91 13.11 -2.37 2.15
C LEU A 91 14.62 -2.25 2.43
N THR A 92 15.09 -1.03 2.64
CA THR A 92 16.50 -0.81 2.98
C THR A 92 16.85 -1.45 4.32
N ALA A 93 18.14 -1.65 4.57
CA ALA A 93 18.61 -2.20 5.84
C ALA A 93 18.18 -1.30 7.01
N ASP A 94 18.33 0.02 6.88
CA ASP A 94 17.91 0.95 7.93
C ASP A 94 16.42 0.85 8.23
N GLN A 95 15.58 0.85 7.20
CA GLN A 95 14.13 0.75 7.38
C GLN A 95 13.74 -0.62 7.95
N SER A 96 14.46 -1.67 7.54
CA SER A 96 14.24 -3.01 8.09
C SER A 96 14.51 -3.03 9.59
N LEU A 97 15.60 -2.41 10.06
CA LEU A 97 15.90 -2.33 11.48
C LEU A 97 14.85 -1.58 12.27
N ASP A 98 14.33 -0.47 11.71
CA ASP A 98 13.22 0.26 12.33
C ASP A 98 12.02 -0.65 12.56
N LEU A 99 11.64 -1.40 11.54
CA LEU A 99 10.49 -2.29 11.64
C LEU A 99 10.72 -3.46 12.59
N TYR A 100 11.93 -4.03 12.61
CA TYR A 100 12.28 -5.04 13.61
C TYR A 100 12.15 -4.51 15.03
N SER A 101 12.46 -3.25 15.25
CA SER A 101 12.38 -2.63 16.58
C SER A 101 10.97 -2.13 16.93
N GLY A 102 9.99 -2.36 16.04
CA GLY A 102 8.60 -1.93 16.24
C GLY A 102 8.34 -0.49 15.85
N LYS A 103 9.29 0.18 15.21
CA LYS A 103 9.13 1.57 14.77
C LYS A 103 8.47 1.59 13.39
N THR A 104 7.21 1.99 13.37
CA THR A 104 6.39 1.97 12.15
C THR A 104 6.11 3.37 11.60
N THR A 105 6.87 4.37 12.03
CA THR A 105 6.73 5.75 11.56
C THR A 105 6.86 5.79 10.03
N VAL A 106 5.94 6.48 9.38
CA VAL A 106 5.94 6.61 7.92
C VAL A 106 7.01 7.62 7.50
N PRO A 107 7.99 7.22 6.67
CA PRO A 107 9.00 8.15 6.19
C PRO A 107 8.44 9.08 5.12
N VAL A 108 9.09 10.22 4.91
CA VAL A 108 8.76 11.11 3.80
C VAL A 108 8.96 10.39 2.45
N GLN A 109 10.04 9.62 2.35
CA GLN A 109 10.26 8.76 1.19
C GLN A 109 10.61 7.35 1.65
N VAL A 110 9.88 6.36 1.16
CA VAL A 110 10.24 4.96 1.35
C VAL A 110 11.07 4.50 0.15
N ILE A 111 12.13 3.76 0.42
CA ILE A 111 12.99 3.20 -0.61
C ILE A 111 12.83 1.69 -0.63
N ILE A 112 12.43 1.17 -1.78
CA ILE A 112 12.38 -0.27 -2.06
C ILE A 112 13.56 -0.61 -2.94
N LYS A 113 14.32 -1.62 -2.58
CA LYS A 113 15.42 -2.14 -3.39
C LYS A 113 14.94 -3.34 -4.18
N SER A 114 15.28 -3.40 -5.46
CA SER A 114 14.94 -4.51 -6.34
C SER A 114 15.87 -4.56 -7.53
N PRO A 115 16.26 -5.76 -8.00
CA PRO A 115 16.96 -5.87 -9.29
C PRO A 115 16.15 -5.32 -10.46
N LYS A 116 14.82 -5.25 -10.30
CA LYS A 116 13.88 -4.72 -11.29
C LYS A 116 13.56 -3.23 -11.08
N GLY A 117 14.31 -2.54 -10.24
CA GLY A 117 14.07 -1.14 -9.93
C GLY A 117 14.27 -0.24 -11.14
N HIS A 118 13.56 0.89 -11.15
CA HIS A 118 13.60 1.86 -12.26
C HIS A 118 14.23 3.20 -11.85
N ASN A 119 14.62 3.36 -10.59
CA ASN A 119 15.26 4.57 -10.05
C ASN A 119 14.44 5.84 -10.18
N ASN A 120 13.13 5.72 -10.35
CA ASN A 120 12.21 6.86 -10.44
C ASN A 120 11.42 7.01 -9.16
N THR A 121 11.26 8.25 -8.71
CA THR A 121 10.43 8.56 -7.55
C THR A 121 8.98 8.73 -7.99
N GLN A 122 8.05 8.13 -7.24
CA GLN A 122 6.63 8.31 -7.43
C GLN A 122 6.04 9.01 -6.22
N LYS A 123 5.25 10.04 -6.47
CA LYS A 123 4.51 10.73 -5.41
C LYS A 123 3.34 9.88 -4.96
N LEU A 124 3.14 9.83 -3.66
CA LEU A 124 1.99 9.22 -3.01
C LEU A 124 1.16 10.32 -2.34
N MET A 125 0.29 9.95 -1.40
CA MET A 125 -0.55 10.93 -0.70
C MET A 125 0.27 11.74 0.32
N TYR A 126 -0.17 12.96 0.58
CA TYR A 126 0.29 13.81 1.70
C TYR A 126 1.82 13.93 1.78
N ASP A 127 2.43 14.32 0.68
CA ASP A 127 3.88 14.58 0.58
C ASP A 127 4.77 13.37 0.86
N THR A 128 4.21 12.16 0.84
CA THR A 128 5.01 10.94 0.86
C THR A 128 5.39 10.54 -0.55
N SER A 129 6.45 9.76 -0.67
CA SER A 129 6.92 9.29 -1.97
C SER A 129 7.56 7.92 -1.87
N LEU A 130 7.68 7.27 -3.02
CA LEU A 130 8.25 5.93 -3.14
C LEU A 130 9.33 5.95 -4.22
N LEU A 131 10.50 5.42 -3.89
CA LEU A 131 11.58 5.19 -4.85
C LEU A 131 11.83 3.68 -4.93
N VAL A 132 11.69 3.11 -6.13
CA VAL A 132 12.08 1.72 -6.38
C VAL A 132 13.48 1.74 -6.97
N PHE A 133 14.47 1.57 -6.10
CA PHE A 133 15.88 1.69 -6.43
C PHE A 133 16.40 0.38 -7.03
N GLN A 134 17.07 0.46 -8.17
CA GLN A 134 17.68 -0.72 -8.79
C GLN A 134 18.91 -1.13 -8.00
N SER A 135 18.86 -2.31 -7.40
CA SER A 135 19.92 -2.81 -6.52
C SER A 135 19.80 -4.31 -6.36
N GLU A 136 20.93 -4.92 -6.02
CA GLU A 136 20.89 -6.30 -5.53
C GLU A 136 20.19 -6.33 -4.17
N ILE A 137 19.59 -7.46 -3.87
CA ILE A 137 18.91 -7.72 -2.60
C ILE A 137 19.46 -9.00 -1.99
N PRO A 138 19.28 -9.26 -0.69
CA PRO A 138 19.68 -10.53 -0.09
C PRO A 138 19.05 -11.72 -0.80
N ASP A 139 19.74 -12.84 -0.84
CA ASP A 139 19.25 -14.08 -1.45
C ASP A 139 17.94 -14.53 -0.82
N GLN A 140 17.81 -14.35 0.48
CA GLN A 140 16.58 -14.61 1.21
C GLN A 140 16.16 -13.33 1.91
N VAL A 141 14.92 -12.92 1.71
CA VAL A 141 14.33 -11.79 2.43
C VAL A 141 13.44 -12.33 3.54
N TYR A 142 13.29 -11.54 4.61
CA TYR A 142 12.38 -11.88 5.69
C TYR A 142 11.02 -11.24 5.42
N LYS A 143 9.97 -12.06 5.35
CA LYS A 143 8.60 -11.54 5.18
C LYS A 143 8.04 -11.24 6.56
N GLU A 144 7.87 -9.95 6.83
CA GLU A 144 7.33 -9.50 8.10
C GLU A 144 5.81 -9.76 8.13
N PRO A 145 5.27 -10.31 9.23
CA PRO A 145 3.92 -10.85 9.24
C PRO A 145 2.78 -9.83 9.36
N GLU A 146 3.05 -8.64 9.89
CA GLU A 146 1.99 -7.63 10.12
C GLU A 146 1.46 -7.05 8.81
N TYR A 147 2.36 -6.59 7.94
CA TYR A 147 2.00 -5.90 6.70
C TYR A 147 2.28 -6.73 5.45
N GLY A 148 3.13 -7.74 5.56
CA GLY A 148 3.60 -8.51 4.42
C GLY A 148 4.81 -7.89 3.72
N LEU A 149 5.57 -7.07 4.43
CA LEU A 149 6.75 -6.42 3.87
C LEU A 149 7.93 -7.38 3.78
N ASN A 150 8.75 -7.20 2.76
CA ASN A 150 10.02 -7.91 2.64
C ASN A 150 11.13 -7.07 3.26
N LEU A 151 11.82 -7.62 4.25
CA LEU A 151 12.90 -6.95 4.96
C LEU A 151 14.22 -7.68 4.72
N TYR A 152 15.33 -6.98 4.93
CA TYR A 152 16.62 -7.64 5.09
C TYR A 152 16.53 -8.62 6.26
N PRO A 153 17.13 -9.83 6.17
CA PRO A 153 17.31 -10.64 7.37
C PRO A 153 18.05 -9.83 8.43
N LEU A 154 17.72 -10.04 9.70
CA LEU A 154 18.22 -9.19 10.78
C LEU A 154 19.74 -9.06 10.80
N ALA A 155 20.45 -10.18 10.65
CA ALA A 155 21.93 -10.16 10.65
C ALA A 155 22.48 -9.30 9.52
N GLU A 156 21.94 -9.44 8.31
CA GLU A 156 22.37 -8.63 7.16
C GLU A 156 21.99 -7.17 7.32
N ALA A 157 20.81 -6.88 7.89
CA ALA A 157 20.39 -5.52 8.16
C ALA A 157 21.38 -4.81 9.09
N LEU A 158 21.88 -5.50 10.11
CA LEU A 158 22.88 -4.95 11.04
C LEU A 158 24.22 -4.65 10.36
N VAL A 159 24.57 -5.41 9.32
CA VAL A 159 25.82 -5.21 8.59
C VAL A 159 25.70 -4.03 7.61
N TYR A 160 24.57 -3.91 6.94
CA TYR A 160 24.40 -2.94 5.84
C TYR A 160 23.69 -1.64 6.23
N ALA A 161 23.26 -1.52 7.45
CA ALA A 161 22.64 -0.28 7.94
C ALA A 161 23.66 0.83 8.15
#